data_a409d963ea35684691e5d41a41b5bf87
#
_entry.id   a409d963ea35684691e5d41a41b5bf87
#
_cell.length_a   1.000
_cell.length_b   1.000
_cell.length_c   1.000
_cell.angle_alpha   90.00
_cell.angle_beta   90.00
_cell.angle_gamma   90.00
#
_symmetry.space_group_name_H-M   'P 1'
#
loop_
_entity.id
_entity.type
_entity.pdbx_description
1 polymer ?
#
loop_
_entity_poly.entity_id
_entity_poly.type
_entity_poly.pdbx_seq_one_letter_code
_entity_poly.pdbx_strand_id
1 'polypeptide(L)'
;MTIKQSIVDLVLQRAGGYCEKCGRPASESMALHHRKLKSRGGKDSVSNLMWVHHECHNLGTESIHLRPAFAADKGWMVASWDEPENAPMHLPDGRIVLLQNDGKITALKEGTS
;
A
#
# COMPACT_ATOMS: atom_id res chain seq x y z
N MET A 1 2.15 18.19 -7.29
CA MET A 1 1.17 18.33 -6.21
C MET A 1 1.61 17.55 -4.99
N THR A 2 1.59 18.16 -3.83
CA THR A 2 2.13 17.57 -2.61
C THR A 2 1.03 16.89 -1.80
N ILE A 3 1.31 15.67 -1.33
CA ILE A 3 0.38 14.96 -0.45
C ILE A 3 0.39 15.65 0.92
N LYS A 4 -0.78 15.85 1.52
CA LYS A 4 -0.89 16.49 2.83
C LYS A 4 -0.06 15.74 3.87
N GLN A 5 0.68 16.48 4.71
CA GLN A 5 1.53 15.88 5.72
C GLN A 5 0.72 15.02 6.71
N SER A 6 -0.50 15.45 7.06
CA SER A 6 -1.36 14.67 7.95
C SER A 6 -1.66 13.28 7.39
N ILE A 7 -1.82 13.17 6.08
CA ILE A 7 -2.06 11.89 5.40
C ILE A 7 -0.79 11.06 5.44
N VAL A 8 0.35 11.65 5.10
CA VAL A 8 1.65 10.97 5.15
C VAL A 8 1.90 10.42 6.56
N ASP A 9 1.65 11.23 7.58
CA ASP A 9 1.88 10.82 8.98
C ASP A 9 1.06 9.57 9.35
N LEU A 10 -0.19 9.51 8.94
CA LEU A 10 -1.04 8.36 9.22
C LEU A 10 -0.54 7.09 8.50
N VAL A 11 -0.06 7.24 7.26
CA VAL A 11 0.51 6.11 6.51
C VAL A 11 1.80 5.62 7.19
N LEU A 12 2.67 6.54 7.60
CA LEU A 12 3.92 6.19 8.26
C LEU A 12 3.68 5.52 9.62
N GLN A 13 2.71 6.00 10.38
CA GLN A 13 2.32 5.38 11.65
C GLN A 13 1.82 3.96 11.43
N ARG A 14 1.00 3.75 10.40
CA ARG A 14 0.49 2.42 10.06
C ARG A 14 1.63 1.48 9.66
N ALA A 15 2.58 1.96 8.88
CA ALA A 15 3.73 1.17 8.43
C ALA A 15 4.68 0.81 9.57
N GLY A 16 4.76 1.64 10.61
CA GLY A 16 5.54 1.33 11.80
C GLY A 16 7.03 1.16 11.58
N GLY A 17 7.60 1.85 10.58
CA GLY A 17 9.03 1.77 10.28
C GLY A 17 9.41 0.66 9.31
N TYR A 18 8.43 0.01 8.68
CA TYR A 18 8.67 -1.11 7.77
C TYR A 18 8.03 -0.86 6.41
N CYS A 19 8.59 -1.50 5.38
CA CYS A 19 8.00 -1.52 4.04
C CYS A 19 6.70 -2.34 4.07
N GLU A 20 5.62 -1.78 3.58
CA GLU A 20 4.31 -2.45 3.63
C GLU A 20 4.17 -3.57 2.60
N LYS A 21 5.11 -3.69 1.66
CA LYS A 21 5.11 -4.80 0.69
C LYS A 21 5.98 -5.97 1.14
N CYS A 22 7.24 -5.73 1.50
CA CYS A 22 8.19 -6.80 1.80
C CYS A 22 8.39 -7.03 3.30
N GLY A 23 7.99 -6.09 4.14
CA GLY A 23 8.13 -6.23 5.60
C GLY A 23 9.50 -5.94 6.16
N ARG A 24 10.49 -5.62 5.31
CA ARG A 24 11.82 -5.25 5.79
C ARG A 24 11.82 -3.82 6.31
N PRO A 25 12.76 -3.46 7.19
CA PRO A 25 12.84 -2.09 7.70
C PRO A 25 12.91 -1.05 6.59
N ALA A 26 12.30 0.10 6.82
CA ALA A 26 12.37 1.23 5.90
C ALA A 26 13.82 1.70 5.78
N SER A 27 14.14 2.27 4.63
CA SER A 27 15.48 2.80 4.32
C SER A 27 15.36 4.26 3.88
N GLU A 28 16.46 4.83 3.39
CA GLU A 28 16.44 6.18 2.82
C GLU A 28 15.74 6.20 1.46
N SER A 29 15.54 5.04 0.83
CA SER A 29 14.99 4.92 -0.52
C SER A 29 13.57 4.36 -0.46
N MET A 30 12.63 5.23 -0.06
CA MET A 30 11.22 4.87 0.10
C MET A 30 10.32 5.70 -0.81
N ALA A 31 9.15 5.16 -1.13
CA ALA A 31 8.15 5.84 -1.95
C ALA A 31 6.76 5.67 -1.34
N LEU A 32 5.90 6.66 -1.58
CA LEU A 32 4.47 6.53 -1.34
C LEU A 32 3.84 6.06 -2.66
N HIS A 33 3.33 4.85 -2.64
CA HIS A 33 2.70 4.23 -3.81
C HIS A 33 1.18 4.41 -3.75
N HIS A 34 0.58 4.88 -4.85
CA HIS A 34 -0.87 4.94 -5.00
C HIS A 34 -1.36 3.57 -5.46
N ARG A 35 -2.12 2.87 -4.63
CA ARG A 35 -2.69 1.55 -4.97
C ARG A 35 -3.62 1.68 -6.18
N LYS A 36 -4.54 2.64 -6.13
CA LYS A 36 -5.34 3.04 -7.29
C LYS A 36 -4.62 4.21 -7.94
N LEU A 37 -4.12 4.00 -9.14
CA LEU A 37 -3.33 5.01 -9.83
C LEU A 37 -4.13 6.29 -10.06
N LYS A 38 -3.47 7.44 -10.05
CA LYS A 38 -4.14 8.73 -10.30
C LYS A 38 -4.84 8.72 -11.65
N SER A 39 -4.23 8.09 -12.67
CA SER A 39 -4.83 7.93 -13.99
C SER A 39 -6.12 7.10 -13.98
N ARG A 40 -6.35 6.33 -12.92
CA ARG A 40 -7.56 5.54 -12.71
C ARG A 40 -8.53 6.18 -11.72
N GLY A 41 -8.30 7.44 -11.37
CA GLY A 41 -9.12 8.16 -10.41
C GLY A 41 -8.67 8.03 -8.96
N GLY A 42 -7.47 7.51 -8.71
CA GLY A 42 -6.93 7.37 -7.36
C GLY A 42 -6.64 8.70 -6.71
N LYS A 43 -6.90 8.78 -5.40
CA LYS A 43 -6.73 10.01 -4.62
C LYS A 43 -5.57 9.87 -3.64
N ASP A 44 -5.13 11.01 -3.09
CA ASP A 44 -4.15 11.06 -2.01
C ASP A 44 -4.86 10.78 -0.69
N SER A 45 -5.30 9.55 -0.50
CA SER A 45 -6.00 9.13 0.72
C SER A 45 -5.18 8.07 1.44
N VAL A 46 -5.36 7.98 2.76
CA VAL A 46 -4.60 7.04 3.60
C VAL A 46 -4.82 5.60 3.12
N SER A 47 -6.05 5.22 2.79
CA SER A 47 -6.36 3.87 2.31
C SER A 47 -5.73 3.57 0.95
N ASN A 48 -5.41 4.58 0.16
CA ASN A 48 -4.85 4.42 -1.19
C ASN A 48 -3.33 4.46 -1.23
N LEU A 49 -2.67 4.79 -0.13
CA LEU A 49 -1.22 4.96 -0.12
C LEU A 49 -0.54 3.83 0.62
N MET A 50 0.60 3.37 0.08
CA MET A 50 1.48 2.38 0.70
C MET A 50 2.88 2.98 0.83
N TRP A 51 3.53 2.71 1.97
CA TRP A 51 4.91 3.09 2.23
C TRP A 51 5.80 1.91 1.85
N VAL A 52 6.54 2.04 0.76
CA VAL A 52 7.30 0.92 0.19
C VAL A 52 8.69 1.37 -0.26
N HIS A 53 9.65 0.43 -0.28
CA HIS A 53 10.95 0.68 -0.88
C HIS A 53 10.79 1.03 -2.37
N HIS A 54 11.65 1.89 -2.90
CA HIS A 54 11.66 2.16 -4.35
C HIS A 54 11.82 0.86 -5.13
N GLU A 55 12.65 -0.06 -4.64
CA GLU A 55 12.85 -1.37 -5.25
C GLU A 55 11.53 -2.16 -5.31
N CYS A 56 10.74 -2.10 -4.25
CA CYS A 56 9.43 -2.76 -4.21
C CYS A 56 8.40 -2.05 -5.09
N HIS A 57 8.56 -0.76 -5.30
CA HIS A 57 7.61 0.06 -6.06
C HIS A 57 7.78 -0.12 -7.57
N ASN A 58 8.97 0.12 -8.11
CA ASN A 58 9.16 0.10 -9.56
C ASN A 58 10.57 -0.26 -10.06
N LEU A 59 11.56 -0.42 -9.18
CA LEU A 59 12.94 -0.66 -9.62
C LEU A 59 13.32 -2.13 -9.67
N GLY A 60 12.82 -2.95 -8.74
CA GLY A 60 13.13 -4.37 -8.69
C GLY A 60 12.28 -5.19 -9.65
N THR A 61 12.78 -6.37 -10.03
CA THR A 61 12.06 -7.28 -10.94
C THR A 61 10.74 -7.78 -10.35
N GLU A 62 10.64 -7.83 -9.02
CA GLU A 62 9.42 -8.23 -8.32
C GLU A 62 8.60 -7.04 -7.83
N SER A 63 8.86 -5.85 -8.38
CA SER A 63 8.19 -4.62 -7.96
C SER A 63 6.73 -4.60 -8.40
N ILE A 64 5.95 -3.75 -7.73
CA ILE A 64 4.52 -3.59 -8.00
C ILE A 64 4.26 -3.26 -9.47
N HIS A 65 5.00 -2.29 -10.02
CA HIS A 65 4.77 -1.83 -11.39
C HIS A 65 5.27 -2.80 -12.47
N LEU A 66 6.22 -3.68 -12.15
CA LEU A 66 6.71 -4.68 -13.10
C LEU A 66 5.94 -5.99 -13.02
N ARG A 67 5.15 -6.20 -11.97
CA ARG A 67 4.30 -7.37 -11.80
C ARG A 67 2.85 -6.96 -11.51
N PRO A 68 2.18 -6.26 -12.43
CA PRO A 68 0.87 -5.65 -12.14
C PRO A 68 -0.24 -6.67 -11.85
N ALA A 69 -0.26 -7.81 -12.50
CA ALA A 69 -1.28 -8.84 -12.23
C ALA A 69 -1.12 -9.43 -10.83
N PHE A 70 0.11 -9.72 -10.43
CA PHE A 70 0.41 -10.21 -9.09
C PHE A 70 0.07 -9.14 -8.04
N ALA A 71 0.42 -7.87 -8.32
CA ALA A 71 0.13 -6.76 -7.43
C ALA A 71 -1.38 -6.55 -7.27
N ALA A 72 -2.15 -6.69 -8.35
CA ALA A 72 -3.61 -6.59 -8.28
C ALA A 72 -4.20 -7.69 -7.38
N ASP A 73 -3.67 -8.91 -7.49
CA ASP A 73 -4.11 -10.02 -6.65
C ASP A 73 -3.84 -9.76 -5.16
N LYS A 74 -2.76 -9.06 -4.84
CA LYS A 74 -2.38 -8.73 -3.46
C LYS A 74 -3.00 -7.44 -2.94
N GLY A 75 -3.77 -6.72 -3.75
CA GLY A 75 -4.36 -5.45 -3.35
C GLY A 75 -3.39 -4.28 -3.37
N TRP A 76 -2.21 -4.45 -3.95
CA TRP A 76 -1.22 -3.37 -4.13
C TRP A 76 -1.50 -2.54 -5.37
N MET A 77 -2.36 -3.03 -6.26
CA MET A 77 -2.91 -2.31 -7.40
C MET A 77 -4.42 -2.45 -7.35
N VAL A 78 -5.13 -1.34 -7.44
CA VAL A 78 -6.59 -1.30 -7.36
C VAL A 78 -7.16 -0.81 -8.68
N ALA A 79 -8.18 -1.50 -9.17
CA ALA A 79 -8.82 -1.18 -10.45
C ALA A 79 -9.61 0.13 -10.38
N SER A 80 -9.86 0.74 -11.55
CA SER A 80 -10.57 2.03 -11.62
C SER A 80 -12.00 1.97 -11.09
N TRP A 81 -12.62 0.79 -11.09
CA TRP A 81 -13.99 0.59 -10.61
C TRP A 81 -14.08 0.21 -9.13
N ASP A 82 -12.95 0.02 -8.46
CA ASP A 82 -12.91 -0.33 -7.05
C ASP A 82 -12.48 0.87 -6.19
N GLU A 83 -12.87 0.85 -4.92
CA GLU A 83 -12.45 1.84 -3.95
C GLU A 83 -11.35 1.26 -3.05
N PRO A 84 -10.24 1.98 -2.81
CA PRO A 84 -9.13 1.45 -2.01
C PRO A 84 -9.53 0.96 -0.62
N GLU A 85 -10.44 1.67 0.07
CA GLU A 85 -10.88 1.28 1.41
C GLU A 85 -11.67 -0.03 1.41
N ASN A 86 -12.17 -0.47 0.26
CA ASN A 86 -12.93 -1.71 0.11
C ASN A 86 -12.12 -2.81 -0.58
N ALA A 87 -10.88 -2.53 -0.97
CA ALA A 87 -10.03 -3.49 -1.67
C ALA A 87 -9.08 -4.17 -0.68
N PRO A 88 -9.24 -5.48 -0.44
CA PRO A 88 -8.36 -6.20 0.48
C PRO A 88 -6.89 -6.09 0.09
N MET A 89 -6.01 -5.93 1.09
CA MET A 89 -4.58 -5.83 0.88
C MET A 89 -3.85 -6.88 1.73
N HIS A 90 -2.91 -7.57 1.11
CA HIS A 90 -2.06 -8.55 1.77
C HIS A 90 -0.88 -7.86 2.43
N LEU A 91 -0.72 -8.07 3.74
CA LEU A 91 0.42 -7.58 4.50
C LEU A 91 1.54 -8.62 4.51
N PRO A 92 2.79 -8.20 4.75
CA PRO A 92 3.93 -9.12 4.77
C PRO A 92 3.83 -10.24 5.81
N ASP A 93 3.08 -10.02 6.90
CA ASP A 93 2.89 -11.00 7.96
C ASP A 93 1.79 -12.03 7.67
N GLY A 94 1.18 -11.97 6.49
CA GLY A 94 0.14 -12.91 6.07
C GLY A 94 -1.28 -12.45 6.36
N ARG A 95 -1.48 -11.34 7.06
CA ARG A 95 -2.81 -10.81 7.28
C ARG A 95 -3.38 -10.23 5.99
N ILE A 96 -4.70 -10.37 5.81
CA ILE A 96 -5.44 -9.71 4.74
C ILE A 96 -6.32 -8.66 5.40
N VAL A 97 -6.18 -7.41 5.01
CA VAL A 97 -6.80 -6.28 5.72
C VAL A 97 -7.48 -5.31 4.77
N LEU A 98 -8.38 -4.50 5.32
CA LEU A 98 -8.87 -3.30 4.67
C LEU A 98 -8.18 -2.11 5.33
N LEU A 99 -7.68 -1.18 4.53
CA LEU A 99 -7.05 0.04 5.01
C LEU A 99 -8.11 1.12 5.14
N GLN A 100 -8.11 1.82 6.27
CA GLN A 100 -9.07 2.89 6.53
C GLN A 100 -8.40 4.25 6.43
N ASN A 101 -9.21 5.28 6.13
CA ASN A 101 -8.68 6.63 5.93
C ASN A 101 -8.29 7.33 7.25
N ASP A 102 -8.64 6.74 8.40
CA ASP A 102 -8.19 7.23 9.70
C ASP A 102 -6.84 6.61 10.13
N GLY A 103 -6.23 5.78 9.27
CA GLY A 103 -4.96 5.12 9.55
C GLY A 103 -5.08 3.76 10.19
N LYS A 104 -6.29 3.34 10.57
CA LYS A 104 -6.51 2.01 11.15
C LYS A 104 -6.62 0.96 10.05
N ILE A 105 -6.50 -0.30 10.45
CA ILE A 105 -6.72 -1.44 9.56
C ILE A 105 -7.80 -2.33 10.14
N THR A 106 -8.58 -2.95 9.26
CA THR A 106 -9.59 -3.95 9.64
C THR A 106 -9.13 -5.30 9.13
N ALA A 107 -8.85 -6.22 10.03
CA ALA A 107 -8.40 -7.55 9.63
C ALA A 107 -9.58 -8.35 9.05
N LEU A 108 -9.40 -8.87 7.82
CA LEU A 108 -10.34 -9.79 7.18
C LEU A 108 -9.92 -11.22 7.42
N LYS A 109 -8.60 -11.45 7.51
CA LYS A 109 -8.01 -12.74 7.77
C LYS A 109 -6.75 -12.53 8.57
N GLU A 110 -6.62 -13.25 9.68
CA GLU A 110 -5.43 -13.25 10.50
C GLU A 110 -4.25 -13.86 9.75
N GLY A 111 -3.07 -13.45 10.12
CA GLY A 111 -1.85 -14.04 9.57
C GLY A 111 -1.82 -15.53 9.83
N THR A 112 -1.13 -16.27 8.96
CA THR A 112 -1.01 -17.71 9.13
C THR A 112 -0.32 -18.04 10.44
N SER A 113 -0.96 -18.88 11.13
CA SER A 113 -0.38 -19.48 12.33
C SER A 113 0.12 -20.87 11.99
#